data_d68c85b02df96c89a7f8ac50d8d6372d
#
_entry.id   d68c85b02df96c89a7f8ac50d8d6372d
#
_cell.length_a   1.000
_cell.length_b   1.000
_cell.length_c   1.000
_cell.angle_alpha   90.00
_cell.angle_beta   90.00
_cell.angle_gamma   90.00
#
_symmetry.space_group_name_H-M   'P 1'
#
loop_
_entity.id
_entity.type
_entity.pdbx_description
1 polymer ?
#
loop_
_entity_poly.entity_id
_entity_poly.type
_entity_poly.pdbx_seq_one_letter_code
_entity_poly.pdbx_strand_id
1 'polypeptide(L)'
;MIKAVRYCLTLLTALLILTTPTNSKVSDSVVYVQEPAPITLSLKPDYFSNITYSNEELECLALNIYFEAGVESTAGKLAVANVTINRKNSSDYPNTICGVVKEGKHYHDKRIDKRYPLRDRCQFSWYCDGLVDKPKKGRTWNTSLEVAEIALKKHYADILIDITDGSTHYHANWMEKYPSWAYTKKKMATIDRHIFYKSGKYR
;
A
#
# COMPACT_ATOMS: atom_id res chain seq x y z
N MET A 1 -14.69 -40.54 56.40
CA MET A 1 -13.95 -41.62 57.09
C MET A 1 -12.47 -41.26 57.07
N ILE A 2 -11.92 -41.13 58.23
CA ILE A 2 -10.61 -40.71 58.68
C ILE A 2 -9.59 -41.85 58.45
N LYS A 3 -8.37 -41.51 58.04
CA LYS A 3 -7.10 -42.18 58.41
C LYS A 3 -5.98 -41.37 57.75
N ALA A 4 -5.25 -40.52 58.42
CA ALA A 4 -4.23 -40.67 59.45
C ALA A 4 -2.93 -41.31 58.89
N VAL A 5 -1.93 -40.45 58.74
CA VAL A 5 -0.56 -40.40 59.33
C VAL A 5 0.44 -41.54 59.01
N ARG A 6 1.64 -41.14 58.57
CA ARG A 6 2.88 -41.47 59.32
C ARG A 6 4.09 -40.64 58.82
N TYR A 7 4.68 -39.95 59.76
CA TYR A 7 6.00 -39.31 59.72
C TYR A 7 7.11 -40.35 59.47
N CYS A 8 8.09 -39.96 58.63
CA CYS A 8 9.40 -40.57 58.71
C CYS A 8 10.45 -39.46 58.78
N LEU A 9 10.97 -39.25 59.93
CA LEU A 9 12.09 -38.37 60.30
C LEU A 9 13.40 -39.13 59.99
N THR A 10 14.17 -38.62 59.05
CA THR A 10 15.56 -38.99 58.89
C THR A 10 16.45 -37.78 58.94
N LEU A 11 17.17 -37.71 60.04
CA LEU A 11 18.31 -36.84 60.29
C LEU A 11 19.38 -37.08 59.21
N LEU A 12 19.79 -36.06 58.46
CA LEU A 12 21.07 -36.09 57.76
C LEU A 12 21.80 -34.77 58.07
N THR A 13 22.97 -35.01 58.67
CA THR A 13 23.97 -34.10 59.17
C THR A 13 24.40 -33.05 58.11
N ALA A 14 24.40 -31.82 58.54
CA ALA A 14 24.91 -30.68 57.77
C ALA A 14 26.41 -30.73 57.67
N LEU A 15 26.98 -30.85 56.49
CA LEU A 15 28.37 -30.55 56.19
C LEU A 15 28.46 -29.11 55.68
N LEU A 16 28.82 -28.18 56.54
CA LEU A 16 29.12 -26.81 56.18
C LEU A 16 30.41 -26.76 55.36
N ILE A 17 30.26 -26.63 54.06
CA ILE A 17 31.34 -26.19 53.16
C ILE A 17 31.33 -24.69 53.13
N LEU A 18 32.26 -24.04 53.78
CA LEU A 18 32.56 -22.62 53.68
C LEU A 18 33.15 -22.34 52.29
N THR A 19 32.31 -21.96 51.34
CA THR A 19 32.78 -21.37 50.09
C THR A 19 32.91 -19.88 50.27
N THR A 20 34.12 -19.38 50.27
CA THR A 20 34.42 -17.95 50.21
C THR A 20 33.93 -17.39 48.87
N PRO A 21 33.17 -16.27 48.83
CA PRO A 21 32.81 -15.64 47.56
C PRO A 21 34.06 -14.99 46.97
N THR A 22 34.54 -15.50 45.85
CA THR A 22 35.51 -14.81 45.02
C THR A 22 34.79 -13.67 44.34
N ASN A 23 35.07 -12.47 44.82
CA ASN A 23 34.54 -11.23 44.26
C ASN A 23 35.27 -10.91 42.93
N SER A 24 34.88 -11.55 41.84
CA SER A 24 35.31 -11.16 40.51
C SER A 24 34.54 -9.89 40.14
N LYS A 25 35.19 -8.73 40.19
CA LYS A 25 34.71 -7.50 39.60
C LYS A 25 34.62 -7.73 38.09
N VAL A 26 33.44 -8.07 37.59
CA VAL A 26 33.12 -7.95 36.18
C VAL A 26 33.06 -6.44 35.90
N SER A 27 34.06 -5.95 35.18
CA SER A 27 34.04 -4.61 34.65
C SER A 27 32.99 -4.60 33.53
N ASP A 28 31.76 -4.13 33.81
CA ASP A 28 30.77 -3.81 32.81
C ASP A 28 31.28 -2.61 31.98
N SER A 29 32.09 -2.90 30.98
CA SER A 29 32.34 -1.92 29.92
C SER A 29 31.04 -1.80 29.09
N VAL A 30 30.22 -0.81 29.42
CA VAL A 30 29.07 -0.43 28.62
C VAL A 30 29.61 0.09 27.27
N VAL A 31 29.55 -0.76 26.26
CA VAL A 31 29.83 -0.34 24.88
C VAL A 31 28.64 0.48 24.45
N TYR A 32 28.79 1.79 24.45
CA TYR A 32 27.85 2.70 23.83
C TYR A 32 27.91 2.46 22.32
N VAL A 33 26.96 1.68 21.80
CA VAL A 33 26.71 1.65 20.36
C VAL A 33 26.14 3.01 20.00
N GLN A 34 26.99 3.84 19.38
CA GLN A 34 26.56 5.13 18.88
C GLN A 34 25.52 4.89 17.80
N GLU A 35 24.28 5.32 18.03
CA GLU A 35 23.24 5.25 17.00
C GLU A 35 23.77 5.94 15.74
N PRO A 36 23.66 5.28 14.56
CA PRO A 36 24.06 5.93 13.30
C PRO A 36 23.24 7.21 13.15
N ALA A 37 23.94 8.32 12.86
CA ALA A 37 23.30 9.59 12.61
C ALA A 37 22.17 9.40 11.59
N PRO A 38 20.99 10.02 11.78
CA PRO A 38 19.88 9.89 10.85
C PRO A 38 20.37 10.28 9.45
N ILE A 39 20.29 9.34 8.50
CA ILE A 39 20.58 9.60 7.09
C ILE A 39 19.47 10.52 6.59
N THR A 40 19.68 11.82 6.72
CA THR A 40 18.83 12.81 6.10
C THR A 40 19.12 12.77 4.61
N LEU A 41 18.36 12.01 3.84
CA LEU A 41 18.34 12.09 2.38
C LEU A 41 17.74 13.47 2.02
N SER A 42 18.57 14.50 2.05
CA SER A 42 18.23 15.80 1.50
C SER A 42 18.24 15.65 -0.04
N LEU A 43 17.10 15.29 -0.61
CA LEU A 43 16.90 15.49 -2.05
C LEU A 43 17.08 16.99 -2.31
N LYS A 44 18.02 17.34 -3.20
CA LYS A 44 18.22 18.74 -3.58
C LYS A 44 16.89 19.31 -4.03
N PRO A 45 16.51 20.53 -3.62
CA PRO A 45 15.21 21.13 -3.94
C PRO A 45 14.88 21.19 -5.43
N ASP A 46 15.90 21.19 -6.27
CA ASP A 46 15.86 21.27 -7.74
C ASP A 46 15.75 19.90 -8.43
N TYR A 47 15.83 18.77 -7.71
CA TYR A 47 15.71 17.44 -8.33
C TYR A 47 14.40 17.24 -9.12
N PHE A 48 13.31 17.87 -8.68
CA PHE A 48 12.00 17.78 -9.32
C PHE A 48 11.68 18.96 -10.24
N SER A 49 12.56 19.97 -10.37
CA SER A 49 12.27 21.21 -11.13
C SER A 49 12.10 20.98 -12.63
N ASN A 50 12.74 19.93 -13.18
CA ASN A 50 12.71 19.61 -14.61
C ASN A 50 11.70 18.50 -14.96
N ILE A 51 10.93 18.01 -13.97
CA ILE A 51 9.95 16.95 -14.21
C ILE A 51 8.63 17.56 -14.65
N THR A 52 8.21 17.20 -15.87
CA THR A 52 6.97 17.68 -16.45
C THR A 52 5.96 16.54 -16.59
N TYR A 53 4.74 16.78 -16.19
CA TYR A 53 3.56 15.98 -16.47
C TYR A 53 2.40 16.95 -16.78
N SER A 54 1.40 16.46 -17.49
CA SER A 54 0.27 17.34 -17.82
C SER A 54 -0.68 17.53 -16.65
N ASN A 55 -1.31 18.69 -16.55
CA ASN A 55 -2.38 18.91 -15.57
C ASN A 55 -3.52 17.91 -15.73
N GLU A 56 -3.78 17.43 -16.95
CA GLU A 56 -4.78 16.41 -17.21
C GLU A 56 -4.41 15.06 -16.58
N GLU A 57 -3.15 14.63 -16.69
CA GLU A 57 -2.68 13.39 -16.02
C GLU A 57 -2.78 13.50 -14.50
N LEU A 58 -2.40 14.66 -13.94
CA LEU A 58 -2.53 14.92 -12.51
C LEU A 58 -3.99 14.84 -12.05
N GLU A 59 -4.90 15.50 -12.77
CA GLU A 59 -6.31 15.48 -12.45
C GLU A 59 -6.92 14.08 -12.57
N CYS A 60 -6.62 13.34 -13.66
CA CYS A 60 -7.10 11.97 -13.82
C CYS A 60 -6.62 11.05 -12.68
N LEU A 61 -5.34 11.12 -12.28
CA LEU A 61 -4.82 10.31 -11.18
C LEU A 61 -5.45 10.72 -9.84
N ALA A 62 -5.58 12.02 -9.58
CA ALA A 62 -6.17 12.53 -8.35
C ALA A 62 -7.65 12.13 -8.21
N LEU A 63 -8.43 12.19 -9.30
CA LEU A 63 -9.82 11.74 -9.33
C LEU A 63 -9.90 10.23 -9.04
N ASN A 64 -9.03 9.43 -9.66
CA ASN A 64 -9.02 8.00 -9.40
C ASN A 64 -8.71 7.69 -7.93
N ILE A 65 -7.71 8.33 -7.35
CA ILE A 65 -7.37 8.18 -5.92
C ILE A 65 -8.55 8.64 -5.04
N TYR A 66 -9.22 9.74 -5.40
CA TYR A 66 -10.32 10.29 -4.64
C TYR A 66 -11.51 9.32 -4.57
N PHE A 67 -11.93 8.76 -5.69
CA PHE A 67 -13.10 7.89 -5.74
C PHE A 67 -12.81 6.46 -5.25
N GLU A 68 -11.61 5.95 -5.51
CA GLU A 68 -11.23 4.57 -5.12
C GLU A 68 -10.68 4.46 -3.69
N ALA A 69 -9.94 5.47 -3.23
CA ALA A 69 -9.21 5.43 -1.96
C ALA A 69 -9.39 6.69 -1.10
N GLY A 70 -10.44 7.48 -1.32
CA GLY A 70 -10.62 8.78 -0.65
C GLY A 70 -10.60 8.71 0.89
N VAL A 71 -11.10 7.62 1.45
CA VAL A 71 -11.15 7.39 2.91
C VAL A 71 -9.99 6.55 3.45
N GLU A 72 -9.13 6.05 2.56
CA GLU A 72 -7.96 5.27 2.94
C GLU A 72 -6.82 6.16 3.47
N SER A 73 -5.83 5.52 4.10
CA SER A 73 -4.59 6.19 4.52
C SER A 73 -3.80 6.71 3.29
N THR A 74 -2.72 7.46 3.55
CA THR A 74 -1.80 7.87 2.48
C THR A 74 -1.20 6.65 1.76
N ALA A 75 -0.95 5.56 2.48
CA ALA A 75 -0.45 4.32 1.87
C ALA A 75 -1.50 3.68 0.94
N GLY A 76 -2.79 3.62 1.34
CA GLY A 76 -3.86 3.12 0.48
C GLY A 76 -4.07 3.97 -0.77
N LYS A 77 -3.99 5.31 -0.64
CA LYS A 77 -4.02 6.24 -1.77
C LYS A 77 -2.84 6.02 -2.73
N LEU A 78 -1.62 5.87 -2.18
CA LEU A 78 -0.43 5.60 -2.98
C LEU A 78 -0.52 4.23 -3.67
N ALA A 79 -1.08 3.22 -3.02
CA ALA A 79 -1.28 1.91 -3.62
C ALA A 79 -2.21 1.96 -4.84
N VAL A 80 -3.31 2.73 -4.80
CA VAL A 80 -4.18 2.95 -5.97
C VAL A 80 -3.44 3.73 -7.07
N ALA A 81 -2.61 4.72 -6.71
CA ALA A 81 -1.75 5.42 -7.67
C ALA A 81 -0.76 4.45 -8.34
N ASN A 82 -0.08 3.58 -7.56
CA ASN A 82 0.84 2.58 -8.09
C ASN A 82 0.14 1.65 -9.10
N VAL A 83 -1.06 1.12 -8.78
CA VAL A 83 -1.80 0.27 -9.73
C VAL A 83 -2.12 1.02 -11.03
N THR A 84 -2.53 2.28 -10.94
CA THR A 84 -2.82 3.10 -12.13
C THR A 84 -1.57 3.29 -12.99
N ILE A 85 -0.43 3.57 -12.37
CA ILE A 85 0.87 3.73 -13.03
C ILE A 85 1.36 2.38 -13.59
N ASN A 86 1.22 1.28 -12.87
CA ASN A 86 1.57 -0.06 -13.33
C ASN A 86 0.78 -0.45 -14.58
N ARG A 87 -0.52 -0.15 -14.61
CA ARG A 87 -1.34 -0.33 -15.80
C ARG A 87 -0.83 0.50 -16.98
N LYS A 88 -0.59 1.80 -16.79
CA LYS A 88 -0.02 2.68 -17.82
C LYS A 88 1.31 2.14 -18.40
N ASN A 89 2.13 1.51 -17.58
CA ASN A 89 3.43 0.95 -17.99
C ASN A 89 3.33 -0.46 -18.60
N SER A 90 2.17 -1.10 -18.53
CA SER A 90 1.92 -2.44 -19.09
C SER A 90 1.33 -2.33 -20.50
N SER A 91 1.80 -3.19 -21.42
CA SER A 91 1.25 -3.31 -22.78
C SER A 91 -0.22 -3.75 -22.83
N ASP A 92 -0.76 -4.29 -21.74
CA ASP A 92 -2.13 -4.78 -21.67
C ASP A 92 -3.15 -3.64 -21.44
N TYR A 93 -2.69 -2.42 -21.21
CA TYR A 93 -3.51 -1.25 -20.86
C TYR A 93 -3.15 -0.03 -21.69
N PRO A 94 -4.00 1.01 -21.67
CA PRO A 94 -3.65 2.29 -22.29
C PRO A 94 -2.35 2.88 -21.72
N ASN A 95 -1.56 3.53 -22.58
CA ASN A 95 -0.24 4.07 -22.26
C ASN A 95 -0.25 5.47 -21.62
N THR A 96 -1.41 5.98 -21.21
CA THR A 96 -1.57 7.25 -20.50
C THR A 96 -2.37 7.06 -19.22
N ILE A 97 -2.15 7.90 -18.22
CA ILE A 97 -2.91 7.87 -16.96
C ILE A 97 -4.41 8.04 -17.21
N CYS A 98 -4.79 9.05 -17.99
CA CYS A 98 -6.20 9.29 -18.32
C CYS A 98 -6.80 8.15 -19.14
N GLY A 99 -6.03 7.55 -20.04
CA GLY A 99 -6.46 6.37 -20.80
C GLY A 99 -6.79 5.19 -19.89
N VAL A 100 -5.92 4.89 -18.90
CA VAL A 100 -6.15 3.85 -17.89
C VAL A 100 -7.37 4.15 -17.03
N VAL A 101 -7.50 5.40 -16.56
CA VAL A 101 -8.60 5.80 -15.66
C VAL A 101 -9.95 5.75 -16.38
N LYS A 102 -9.98 6.15 -17.65
CA LYS A 102 -11.19 6.19 -18.48
C LYS A 102 -11.40 4.91 -19.29
N GLU A 103 -10.61 3.85 -19.02
CA GLU A 103 -10.72 2.59 -19.76
C GLU A 103 -12.07 1.91 -19.51
N GLY A 104 -12.68 1.41 -20.58
CA GLY A 104 -13.96 0.72 -20.53
C GLY A 104 -14.60 0.54 -21.89
N LYS A 105 -15.80 -0.04 -21.92
CA LYS A 105 -16.57 -0.14 -23.14
C LYS A 105 -17.26 1.21 -23.41
N HIS A 106 -17.21 1.65 -24.67
CA HIS A 106 -17.79 2.91 -25.09
C HIS A 106 -18.83 2.69 -26.20
N TYR A 107 -19.85 3.52 -26.17
CA TYR A 107 -20.78 3.74 -27.26
C TYR A 107 -20.29 4.94 -28.09
N HIS A 108 -20.33 4.82 -29.41
CA HIS A 108 -19.96 5.89 -30.33
C HIS A 108 -21.22 6.45 -30.97
N ASP A 109 -21.61 7.70 -30.65
CA ASP A 109 -22.68 8.41 -31.35
C ASP A 109 -22.11 9.02 -32.63
N LYS A 110 -22.36 8.33 -33.76
CA LYS A 110 -21.85 8.71 -35.06
C LYS A 110 -22.45 10.04 -35.60
N ARG A 111 -23.59 10.50 -35.03
CA ARG A 111 -24.25 11.75 -35.48
C ARG A 111 -23.49 12.99 -35.07
N ILE A 112 -22.79 12.91 -33.91
CA ILE A 112 -22.05 14.03 -33.34
C ILE A 112 -20.56 13.65 -33.13
N ASP A 113 -20.15 12.50 -33.66
CA ASP A 113 -18.80 11.95 -33.55
C ASP A 113 -18.25 11.96 -32.12
N LYS A 114 -19.09 11.50 -31.17
CA LYS A 114 -18.73 11.51 -29.77
C LYS A 114 -18.81 10.11 -29.14
N ARG A 115 -17.84 9.78 -28.31
CA ARG A 115 -17.79 8.53 -27.55
C ARG A 115 -18.27 8.77 -26.12
N TYR A 116 -19.11 7.87 -25.63
CA TYR A 116 -19.60 7.89 -24.26
C TYR A 116 -19.32 6.54 -23.60
N PRO A 117 -18.88 6.48 -22.35
CA PRO A 117 -18.70 5.24 -21.65
C PRO A 117 -20.06 4.53 -21.47
N LEU A 118 -20.06 3.22 -21.63
CA LEU A 118 -21.21 2.40 -21.28
C LEU A 118 -21.29 2.24 -19.77
N ARG A 119 -22.48 2.48 -19.22
CA ARG A 119 -22.73 2.40 -17.79
C ARG A 119 -22.29 1.05 -17.23
N ASP A 120 -21.61 1.07 -16.09
CA ASP A 120 -21.10 -0.11 -15.34
C ASP A 120 -20.19 -1.04 -16.16
N ARG A 121 -19.49 -0.48 -17.19
CA ARG A 121 -18.58 -1.23 -18.07
C ARG A 121 -17.16 -0.65 -18.11
N CYS A 122 -16.77 0.09 -17.08
CA CYS A 122 -15.44 0.68 -16.94
C CYS A 122 -14.56 -0.11 -15.97
N GLN A 123 -13.25 0.03 -16.12
CA GLN A 123 -12.26 -0.57 -15.22
C GLN A 123 -12.34 0.02 -13.81
N PHE A 124 -12.54 1.34 -13.74
CA PHE A 124 -12.88 2.05 -12.51
C PHE A 124 -14.36 2.41 -12.57
N SER A 125 -15.15 1.83 -11.66
CA SER A 125 -16.61 1.90 -11.72
C SER A 125 -17.17 3.31 -11.64
N TRP A 126 -16.52 4.17 -10.83
CA TRP A 126 -16.95 5.56 -10.63
C TRP A 126 -17.02 6.38 -11.92
N TYR A 127 -16.16 6.07 -12.91
CA TYR A 127 -16.09 6.81 -14.17
C TYR A 127 -17.35 6.61 -15.05
N CYS A 128 -18.09 5.54 -14.87
CA CYS A 128 -19.29 5.28 -15.68
C CYS A 128 -20.47 4.68 -14.89
N ASP A 129 -20.57 4.96 -13.59
CA ASP A 129 -21.71 4.57 -12.74
C ASP A 129 -22.94 5.46 -12.97
N GLY A 130 -22.79 6.55 -13.73
CA GLY A 130 -23.85 7.51 -14.05
C GLY A 130 -24.02 8.60 -13.00
N LEU A 131 -23.12 8.68 -12.03
CA LEU A 131 -23.04 9.78 -11.06
C LEU A 131 -22.14 10.91 -11.60
N VAL A 132 -22.10 12.02 -10.86
CA VAL A 132 -21.28 13.17 -11.23
C VAL A 132 -19.85 12.97 -10.77
N ASP A 133 -18.90 12.85 -11.68
CA ASP A 133 -17.47 12.68 -11.45
C ASP A 133 -16.79 13.98 -10.96
N LYS A 134 -17.40 14.63 -9.99
CA LYS A 134 -16.89 15.89 -9.44
C LYS A 134 -16.53 15.70 -7.96
N PRO A 135 -15.25 15.84 -7.58
CA PRO A 135 -14.84 15.71 -6.21
C PRO A 135 -15.41 16.83 -5.35
N LYS A 136 -15.80 16.52 -4.14
CA LYS A 136 -16.15 17.55 -3.15
C LYS A 136 -14.89 18.25 -2.69
N LYS A 137 -14.89 19.59 -2.70
CA LYS A 137 -13.78 20.38 -2.13
C LYS A 137 -13.60 20.03 -0.65
N GLY A 138 -12.35 19.90 -0.22
CA GLY A 138 -12.02 19.60 1.17
C GLY A 138 -10.80 18.70 1.32
N ARG A 139 -10.56 18.25 2.55
CA ARG A 139 -9.35 17.50 2.92
C ARG A 139 -9.13 16.26 2.05
N THR A 140 -10.17 15.48 1.80
CA THR A 140 -10.07 14.25 0.99
C THR A 140 -9.57 14.54 -0.44
N TRP A 141 -10.11 15.56 -1.10
CA TRP A 141 -9.66 15.97 -2.42
C TRP A 141 -8.21 16.48 -2.38
N ASN A 142 -7.90 17.37 -1.41
CA ASN A 142 -6.57 17.95 -1.30
C ASN A 142 -5.49 16.86 -1.09
N THR A 143 -5.75 15.90 -0.19
CA THR A 143 -4.80 14.79 0.03
C THR A 143 -4.70 13.84 -1.16
N SER A 144 -5.78 13.63 -1.93
CA SER A 144 -5.73 12.84 -3.16
C SER A 144 -4.91 13.53 -4.23
N LEU A 145 -5.05 14.84 -4.38
CA LEU A 145 -4.26 15.66 -5.31
C LEU A 145 -2.78 15.66 -4.93
N GLU A 146 -2.47 15.82 -3.64
CA GLU A 146 -1.09 15.78 -3.13
C GLU A 146 -0.42 14.43 -3.38
N VAL A 147 -1.10 13.32 -3.09
CA VAL A 147 -0.57 11.97 -3.36
C VAL A 147 -0.38 11.74 -4.86
N ALA A 148 -1.32 12.19 -5.71
CA ALA A 148 -1.19 12.09 -7.15
C ALA A 148 0.04 12.86 -7.67
N GLU A 149 0.23 14.08 -7.18
CA GLU A 149 1.39 14.91 -7.56
C GLU A 149 2.72 14.27 -7.16
N ILE A 150 2.82 13.79 -5.92
CA ILE A 150 4.02 13.09 -5.42
C ILE A 150 4.28 11.82 -6.24
N ALA A 151 3.25 11.03 -6.53
CA ALA A 151 3.38 9.80 -7.30
C ALA A 151 3.86 10.08 -8.74
N LEU A 152 3.30 11.08 -9.42
CA LEU A 152 3.72 11.46 -10.77
C LEU A 152 5.16 12.00 -10.78
N LYS A 153 5.51 12.92 -9.88
CA LYS A 153 6.88 13.45 -9.76
C LYS A 153 7.89 12.31 -9.57
N LYS A 154 7.62 11.39 -8.65
CA LYS A 154 8.50 10.26 -8.40
C LYS A 154 8.53 9.25 -9.56
N HIS A 155 7.39 9.03 -10.23
CA HIS A 155 7.32 8.16 -11.39
C HIS A 155 8.19 8.69 -12.55
N TYR A 156 8.03 9.95 -12.92
CA TYR A 156 8.81 10.55 -14.00
C TYR A 156 10.28 10.80 -13.63
N ALA A 157 10.62 10.79 -12.34
CA ALA A 157 11.99 10.80 -11.84
C ALA A 157 12.62 9.40 -11.73
N ASP A 158 11.87 8.33 -12.04
CA ASP A 158 12.27 6.92 -11.89
C ASP A 158 12.67 6.53 -10.46
N ILE A 159 12.03 7.15 -9.46
CA ILE A 159 12.25 6.88 -8.03
C ILE A 159 10.96 6.54 -7.27
N LEU A 160 9.87 6.27 -7.99
CA LEU A 160 8.63 5.85 -7.36
C LEU A 160 8.78 4.44 -6.79
N ILE A 161 8.54 4.32 -5.49
CA ILE A 161 8.47 3.00 -4.84
C ILE A 161 7.07 2.43 -5.06
N ASP A 162 7.00 1.29 -5.75
CA ASP A 162 5.76 0.54 -5.91
C ASP A 162 5.52 -0.37 -4.70
N ILE A 163 4.67 0.10 -3.79
CA ILE A 163 4.29 -0.65 -2.59
C ILE A 163 3.32 -1.80 -2.87
N THR A 164 2.89 -1.96 -4.12
CA THR A 164 1.98 -3.03 -4.58
C THR A 164 2.69 -4.14 -5.35
N ASP A 165 4.02 -4.04 -5.51
CA ASP A 165 4.88 -5.02 -6.19
C ASP A 165 4.38 -5.40 -7.60
N GLY A 166 4.12 -4.42 -8.45
CA GLY A 166 3.68 -4.59 -9.84
C GLY A 166 2.21 -4.99 -9.98
N SER A 167 1.39 -4.77 -8.96
CA SER A 167 -0.04 -5.09 -9.04
C SER A 167 -0.76 -4.23 -10.07
N THR A 168 -1.65 -4.87 -10.83
CA THR A 168 -2.53 -4.23 -11.81
C THR A 168 -4.01 -4.43 -11.48
N HIS A 169 -4.32 -5.18 -10.41
CA HIS A 169 -5.68 -5.45 -9.97
C HIS A 169 -5.78 -5.32 -8.46
N TYR A 170 -6.94 -4.91 -7.98
CA TYR A 170 -7.27 -4.94 -6.56
C TYR A 170 -8.79 -5.06 -6.38
N HIS A 171 -9.19 -5.45 -5.18
CA HIS A 171 -10.57 -5.40 -4.72
C HIS A 171 -10.61 -5.12 -3.21
N ALA A 172 -11.77 -4.72 -2.72
CA ALA A 172 -11.97 -4.48 -1.30
C ALA A 172 -11.90 -5.79 -0.50
N ASN A 173 -11.20 -5.79 0.64
CA ASN A 173 -11.00 -6.98 1.48
C ASN A 173 -12.24 -7.40 2.27
N TRP A 174 -13.25 -6.55 2.36
CA TRP A 174 -14.51 -6.77 3.08
C TRP A 174 -15.64 -7.34 2.21
N MET A 175 -15.37 -7.64 0.92
CA MET A 175 -16.35 -8.27 0.04
C MET A 175 -16.68 -9.68 0.54
N GLU A 176 -17.96 -10.04 0.64
CA GLU A 176 -18.40 -11.39 1.00
C GLU A 176 -17.91 -12.46 0.01
N LYS A 177 -17.88 -12.09 -1.26
CA LYS A 177 -17.37 -12.96 -2.35
C LYS A 177 -16.39 -12.16 -3.20
N TYR A 178 -15.17 -12.68 -3.30
CA TYR A 178 -14.14 -12.07 -4.13
C TYR A 178 -14.42 -12.27 -5.62
N PRO A 179 -13.99 -11.35 -6.48
CA PRO A 179 -14.11 -11.54 -7.92
C PRO A 179 -13.40 -12.82 -8.37
N SER A 180 -13.96 -13.52 -9.38
CA SER A 180 -13.42 -14.79 -9.86
C SER A 180 -11.95 -14.71 -10.28
N TRP A 181 -11.54 -13.58 -10.84
CA TRP A 181 -10.15 -13.34 -11.24
C TRP A 181 -9.17 -13.29 -10.04
N ALA A 182 -9.62 -12.97 -8.82
CA ALA A 182 -8.75 -12.93 -7.64
C ALA A 182 -8.17 -14.31 -7.30
N TYR A 183 -8.88 -15.39 -7.64
CA TYR A 183 -8.43 -16.76 -7.42
C TYR A 183 -7.42 -17.27 -8.46
N THR A 184 -7.22 -16.52 -9.56
CA THR A 184 -6.32 -16.89 -10.64
C THR A 184 -5.09 -15.97 -10.74
N LYS A 185 -5.03 -14.94 -9.90
CA LYS A 185 -3.94 -13.96 -9.88
C LYS A 185 -3.10 -14.10 -8.62
N LYS A 186 -1.83 -13.69 -8.71
CA LYS A 186 -0.93 -13.71 -7.56
C LYS A 186 -1.25 -12.53 -6.64
N LYS A 187 -1.63 -12.84 -5.38
CA LYS A 187 -1.77 -11.83 -4.33
C LYS A 187 -0.38 -11.27 -3.96
N MET A 188 -0.24 -9.96 -3.95
CA MET A 188 1.03 -9.27 -3.68
C MET A 188 1.02 -8.55 -2.34
N ALA A 189 -0.02 -7.76 -2.06
CA ALA A 189 -0.12 -6.94 -0.86
C ALA A 189 -1.56 -6.88 -0.33
N THR A 190 -1.69 -6.54 0.95
CA THR A 190 -2.93 -6.04 1.54
C THR A 190 -2.59 -4.71 2.21
N ILE A 191 -3.21 -3.63 1.74
CA ILE A 191 -2.96 -2.28 2.23
C ILE A 191 -4.32 -1.66 2.52
N ASP A 192 -4.51 -1.19 3.74
CA ASP A 192 -5.80 -0.73 4.27
C ASP A 192 -6.93 -1.72 3.95
N ARG A 193 -7.96 -1.29 3.24
CA ARG A 193 -9.11 -2.12 2.90
C ARG A 193 -9.06 -2.75 1.50
N HIS A 194 -7.86 -2.81 0.88
CA HIS A 194 -7.68 -3.38 -0.45
C HIS A 194 -6.68 -4.54 -0.45
N ILE A 195 -6.95 -5.53 -1.29
CA ILE A 195 -6.04 -6.63 -1.61
C ILE A 195 -5.58 -6.45 -3.06
N PHE A 196 -4.27 -6.45 -3.25
CA PHE A 196 -3.60 -6.16 -4.52
C PHE A 196 -3.05 -7.41 -5.18
N TYR A 197 -3.18 -7.49 -6.51
CA TYR A 197 -2.81 -8.66 -7.29
C TYR A 197 -2.12 -8.27 -8.58
N LYS A 198 -1.20 -9.14 -9.04
CA LYS A 198 -0.63 -9.05 -10.39
C LYS A 198 -0.98 -10.26 -11.23
N SER A 199 -0.96 -10.08 -12.56
CA SER A 199 -1.08 -11.18 -13.50
C SER A 199 0.13 -12.09 -13.35
N GLY A 200 -0.10 -13.40 -13.20
CA GLY A 200 0.94 -14.41 -13.04
C GLY A 200 0.27 -15.72 -12.67
N LYS A 201 0.65 -16.82 -13.31
CA LYS A 201 0.19 -18.12 -12.88
C LYS A 201 0.78 -18.40 -11.50
N TYR A 202 -0.06 -18.81 -10.55
CA TYR A 202 0.44 -19.53 -9.38
C TYR A 202 1.23 -20.74 -9.91
N ARG A 203 2.51 -20.78 -9.59
CA ARG A 203 3.31 -21.99 -9.75
C ARG A 203 3.20 -22.80 -8.48
#